data_e5649f8441ce89c801b7b128955e6fea
#
_entry.id   e5649f8441ce89c801b7b128955e6fea
#
_cell.length_a   1.000
_cell.length_b   1.000
_cell.length_c   1.000
_cell.angle_alpha   90.00
_cell.angle_beta   90.00
_cell.angle_gamma   90.00
#
_symmetry.space_group_name_H-M   'P 1'
#
loop_
_entity.id
_entity.type
_entity.pdbx_description
1 polymer ?
#
loop_
_entity_poly.entity_id
_entity_poly.type
_entity_poly.pdbx_seq_one_letter_code
_entity_poly.pdbx_strand_id
1 'polypeptide(L)'
;PKKALLRALRGIRSFAHAYFLPISFFPFCDQHLYNTANAFFCTEKEKTEVFMNTKLSLFDGITPEEYNRMMVCFQAAEKSFSTDETVCFYADHPDRIGYLLEGEAAIIRTHLDGRQTILEYLKTGDVFGSALSALSPNGDSLQVICTKSCKIQFIDYAHLIRRCPNACSFHSLLVSNALQLISRKAIALGEHLEILSQRTTKEKLLCYFEKLAQEQHSNSFTLPFSLSTLADYLSVDRSAMMRELKKLKAEGIVKSERKTFTLIEYRQN
;
A
#
# COMPACT_ATOMS: atom_id res chain seq x y z
N PRO A 1 33.47 24.29 10.14
CA PRO A 1 33.64 22.84 10.31
C PRO A 1 32.29 22.09 10.20
N LYS A 2 31.22 22.47 10.92
CA LYS A 2 29.90 21.79 10.90
C LYS A 2 29.26 21.70 9.52
N LYS A 3 29.38 22.71 8.65
CA LYS A 3 28.80 22.68 7.28
C LYS A 3 29.53 21.72 6.32
N ALA A 4 30.84 21.53 6.50
CA ALA A 4 31.63 20.58 5.71
C ALA A 4 31.31 19.12 6.11
N LEU A 5 31.13 18.88 7.41
CA LEU A 5 30.76 17.59 7.95
C LEU A 5 29.35 17.14 7.46
N LEU A 6 28.38 18.06 7.42
CA LEU A 6 27.04 17.84 6.89
C LEU A 6 27.03 17.54 5.37
N ARG A 7 27.97 18.11 4.60
CA ARG A 7 28.12 17.74 3.17
C ARG A 7 28.74 16.36 2.99
N ALA A 8 29.74 16.00 3.80
CA ALA A 8 30.33 14.66 3.79
C ALA A 8 29.32 13.58 4.18
N LEU A 9 28.51 13.83 5.21
CA LEU A 9 27.45 12.90 5.64
C LEU A 9 26.36 12.72 4.58
N ARG A 10 26.02 13.74 3.77
CA ARG A 10 25.09 13.59 2.64
C ARG A 10 25.65 12.73 1.52
N GLY A 11 26.97 12.78 1.26
CA GLY A 11 27.65 11.91 0.28
C GLY A 11 27.69 10.45 0.72
N ILE A 12 27.93 10.20 2.01
CA ILE A 12 27.93 8.84 2.60
C ILE A 12 26.51 8.24 2.61
N ARG A 13 25.47 9.06 2.77
CA ARG A 13 24.06 8.64 2.72
C ARG A 13 23.68 8.04 1.36
N SER A 14 24.20 8.59 0.27
CA SER A 14 23.98 8.06 -1.10
C SER A 14 24.72 6.75 -1.33
N PHE A 15 25.84 6.49 -0.64
CA PHE A 15 26.67 5.30 -0.81
C PHE A 15 26.22 4.13 0.08
N ALA A 16 25.76 4.39 1.30
CA ALA A 16 25.32 3.36 2.24
C ALA A 16 23.97 2.72 1.82
N HIS A 17 23.12 3.47 1.11
CA HIS A 17 21.84 2.94 0.58
C HIS A 17 22.05 2.00 -0.62
N ALA A 18 23.22 2.05 -1.28
CA ALA A 18 23.50 1.20 -2.45
C ALA A 18 24.14 -0.16 -2.09
N TYR A 19 24.73 -0.30 -0.88
CA TYR A 19 25.55 -1.49 -0.58
C TYR A 19 25.43 -1.94 0.88
N PHE A 20 24.36 -2.30 1.41
CA PHE A 20 24.14 -2.99 2.69
C PHE A 20 25.43 -3.45 3.43
N LEU A 21 26.32 -2.53 3.78
CA LEU A 21 27.54 -2.82 4.53
C LEU A 21 27.33 -2.44 6.01
N PRO A 22 27.54 -3.35 6.94
CA PRO A 22 27.42 -3.04 8.36
C PRO A 22 28.46 -2.01 8.79
N ILE A 23 28.02 -1.01 9.54
CA ILE A 23 28.77 0.17 10.02
C ILE A 23 29.98 -0.20 10.94
N SER A 24 30.17 -1.48 11.23
CA SER A 24 31.29 -1.98 12.06
C SER A 24 32.70 -1.80 11.45
N PHE A 25 32.82 -1.21 10.25
CA PHE A 25 34.11 -1.05 9.56
C PHE A 25 34.78 0.34 9.74
N PHE A 26 34.22 1.24 10.55
CA PHE A 26 34.84 2.56 10.78
C PHE A 26 35.40 2.68 12.20
N PRO A 27 36.73 2.58 12.40
CA PRO A 27 37.35 2.60 13.74
C PRO A 27 37.48 3.98 14.39
N PHE A 28 36.82 5.03 13.87
CA PHE A 28 36.90 6.39 14.38
C PHE A 28 35.53 7.11 14.45
N CYS A 29 34.48 6.40 14.86
CA CYS A 29 33.20 7.07 15.10
C CYS A 29 33.03 7.35 16.59
N ASP A 30 32.99 8.62 16.98
CA ASP A 30 32.72 9.07 18.35
C ASP A 30 31.40 8.47 18.84
N GLN A 31 31.40 7.80 19.97
CA GLN A 31 30.25 7.11 20.59
C GLN A 31 29.05 8.05 20.74
N HIS A 32 29.31 9.36 20.88
CA HIS A 32 28.27 10.38 20.99
C HIS A 32 27.55 10.64 19.65
N LEU A 33 28.27 10.53 18.52
CA LEU A 33 27.70 10.64 17.17
C LEU A 33 26.92 9.38 16.77
N TYR A 34 27.36 8.21 17.21
CA TYR A 34 26.68 6.94 17.03
C TYR A 34 25.34 6.91 17.78
N ASN A 35 25.31 7.36 19.04
CA ASN A 35 24.08 7.42 19.82
C ASN A 35 23.08 8.46 19.29
N THR A 36 23.56 9.60 18.77
CA THR A 36 22.68 10.61 18.13
C THR A 36 22.15 10.13 16.78
N ALA A 37 22.94 9.41 16.00
CA ALA A 37 22.49 8.78 14.77
C ALA A 37 21.47 7.66 15.04
N ASN A 38 21.72 6.79 16.00
CA ASN A 38 20.76 5.74 16.40
C ASN A 38 19.46 6.32 16.97
N ALA A 39 19.51 7.37 17.79
CA ALA A 39 18.30 8.06 18.26
C ALA A 39 17.51 8.68 17.09
N PHE A 40 18.20 9.21 16.07
CA PHE A 40 17.54 9.75 14.88
C PHE A 40 16.93 8.64 14.01
N PHE A 41 17.64 7.50 13.85
CA PHE A 41 17.13 6.33 13.14
C PHE A 41 15.97 5.66 13.88
N CYS A 42 16.03 5.58 15.22
CA CYS A 42 14.95 5.02 16.03
C CYS A 42 13.67 5.87 15.93
N THR A 43 13.80 7.20 15.95
CA THR A 43 12.64 8.10 15.78
C THR A 43 12.07 8.09 14.35
N GLU A 44 12.90 7.85 13.32
CA GLU A 44 12.41 7.67 11.95
C GLU A 44 11.72 6.30 11.77
N LYS A 45 12.23 5.25 12.43
CA LYS A 45 11.60 3.92 12.39
C LYS A 45 10.25 3.92 13.09
N GLU A 46 10.15 4.53 14.28
CA GLU A 46 8.86 4.71 14.98
C GLU A 46 7.87 5.56 14.16
N LYS A 47 8.34 6.62 13.50
CA LYS A 47 7.50 7.43 12.60
C LYS A 47 7.05 6.64 11.38
N THR A 48 7.89 5.75 10.85
CA THR A 48 7.54 4.90 9.70
C THR A 48 6.55 3.82 10.11
N GLU A 49 6.69 3.22 11.28
CA GLU A 49 5.75 2.23 11.82
C GLU A 49 4.39 2.85 12.14
N VAL A 50 4.35 4.04 12.75
CA VAL A 50 3.11 4.82 12.97
C VAL A 50 2.47 5.20 11.64
N PHE A 51 3.28 5.54 10.62
CA PHE A 51 2.82 5.89 9.28
C PHE A 51 2.12 4.72 8.58
N MET A 52 2.60 3.48 8.76
CA MET A 52 2.03 2.29 8.10
C MET A 52 0.71 1.82 8.75
N ASN A 53 0.51 2.07 10.04
CA ASN A 53 -0.59 1.45 10.79
C ASN A 53 -1.83 2.36 10.97
N THR A 54 -1.77 3.63 10.58
CA THR A 54 -2.92 4.55 10.63
C THR A 54 -3.76 4.41 9.36
N LYS A 55 -5.08 4.24 9.50
CA LYS A 55 -6.03 4.27 8.38
C LYS A 55 -6.07 5.69 7.81
N LEU A 56 -5.14 5.98 6.89
CA LEU A 56 -5.06 7.28 6.23
C LEU A 56 -6.19 7.44 5.23
N SER A 57 -6.89 8.55 5.30
CA SER A 57 -7.87 8.98 4.31
C SER A 57 -7.32 10.17 3.50
N LEU A 58 -7.82 10.35 2.28
CA LEU A 58 -7.49 11.51 1.45
C LEU A 58 -7.80 12.84 2.16
N PHE A 59 -8.81 12.85 3.01
CA PHE A 59 -9.30 14.05 3.69
C PHE A 59 -8.93 14.09 5.20
N ASP A 60 -7.94 13.32 5.63
CA ASP A 60 -7.48 13.36 7.01
C ASP A 60 -7.00 14.76 7.41
N GLY A 61 -7.46 15.23 8.58
CA GLY A 61 -7.15 16.55 9.11
C GLY A 61 -7.85 17.71 8.42
N ILE A 62 -8.78 17.45 7.50
CA ILE A 62 -9.61 18.45 6.81
C ILE A 62 -10.96 18.51 7.51
N THR A 63 -11.38 19.71 7.93
CA THR A 63 -12.68 19.90 8.59
C THR A 63 -13.84 19.75 7.60
N PRO A 64 -15.07 19.45 8.06
CA PRO A 64 -16.25 19.36 7.17
C PRO A 64 -16.50 20.64 6.37
N GLU A 65 -16.24 21.81 6.96
CA GLU A 65 -16.41 23.09 6.30
C GLU A 65 -15.37 23.30 5.18
N GLU A 66 -14.12 22.90 5.44
CA GLU A 66 -13.05 22.94 4.44
C GLU A 66 -13.32 21.96 3.32
N TYR A 67 -13.77 20.73 3.65
CA TYR A 67 -14.18 19.71 2.68
C TYR A 67 -15.26 20.26 1.76
N ASN A 68 -16.35 20.84 2.29
CA ASN A 68 -17.42 21.38 1.48
C ASN A 68 -16.94 22.50 0.54
N ARG A 69 -16.07 23.39 1.02
CA ARG A 69 -15.45 24.44 0.18
C ARG A 69 -14.58 23.85 -0.93
N MET A 70 -13.84 22.79 -0.63
CA MET A 70 -13.00 22.09 -1.61
C MET A 70 -13.85 21.42 -2.68
N MET A 71 -14.95 20.76 -2.31
CA MET A 71 -15.83 20.08 -3.26
C MET A 71 -16.41 21.08 -4.29
N VAL A 72 -16.77 22.28 -3.85
CA VAL A 72 -17.19 23.38 -4.76
C VAL A 72 -16.02 23.82 -5.65
N CYS A 73 -14.85 24.06 -5.08
CA CYS A 73 -13.67 24.51 -5.81
C CYS A 73 -13.21 23.49 -6.86
N PHE A 74 -13.29 22.21 -6.55
CA PHE A 74 -12.88 21.10 -7.43
C PHE A 74 -13.98 20.71 -8.43
N GLN A 75 -15.15 21.34 -8.38
CA GLN A 75 -16.32 20.92 -9.15
C GLN A 75 -16.58 19.42 -8.99
N ALA A 76 -16.35 18.93 -7.78
CA ALA A 76 -16.41 17.52 -7.48
C ALA A 76 -17.84 16.99 -7.63
N ALA A 77 -17.99 15.82 -8.24
CA ALA A 77 -19.27 15.18 -8.46
C ALA A 77 -19.40 13.92 -7.65
N GLU A 78 -20.47 13.81 -6.87
CA GLU A 78 -20.81 12.58 -6.15
C GLU A 78 -21.77 11.74 -6.99
N LYS A 79 -21.50 10.43 -7.09
CA LYS A 79 -22.38 9.48 -7.79
C LYS A 79 -22.53 8.21 -6.96
N SER A 80 -23.74 7.63 -7.04
CA SER A 80 -24.06 6.33 -6.46
C SER A 80 -24.14 5.28 -7.55
N PHE A 81 -23.69 4.07 -7.25
CA PHE A 81 -23.67 2.92 -8.14
C PHE A 81 -24.21 1.70 -7.42
N SER A 82 -24.93 0.86 -8.15
CA SER A 82 -25.43 -0.43 -7.64
C SER A 82 -24.35 -1.51 -7.66
N THR A 83 -24.59 -2.61 -6.97
CA THR A 83 -23.74 -3.81 -7.06
C THR A 83 -23.64 -4.26 -8.52
N ASP A 84 -22.46 -4.70 -8.95
CA ASP A 84 -22.11 -5.15 -10.31
C ASP A 84 -22.16 -4.05 -11.38
N GLU A 85 -22.43 -2.79 -11.00
CA GLU A 85 -22.40 -1.67 -11.93
C GLU A 85 -20.97 -1.22 -12.21
N THR A 86 -20.66 -0.95 -13.48
CA THR A 86 -19.37 -0.38 -13.89
C THR A 86 -19.33 1.12 -13.55
N VAL A 87 -18.37 1.49 -12.73
CA VAL A 87 -18.13 2.88 -12.31
C VAL A 87 -17.50 3.70 -13.43
N CYS A 88 -16.42 3.19 -13.99
CA CYS A 88 -15.70 3.82 -15.10
C CYS A 88 -14.73 2.84 -15.78
N PHE A 89 -14.38 3.16 -17.02
CA PHE A 89 -13.20 2.63 -17.67
C PHE A 89 -12.05 3.65 -17.54
N TYR A 90 -10.84 3.17 -17.30
CA TYR A 90 -9.67 4.05 -17.14
C TYR A 90 -9.31 4.81 -18.43
N ALA A 91 -9.60 4.20 -19.58
CA ALA A 91 -9.37 4.83 -20.88
C ALA A 91 -10.26 6.04 -21.14
N ASP A 92 -11.50 6.03 -20.61
CA ASP A 92 -12.48 7.08 -20.89
C ASP A 92 -12.25 8.36 -20.06
N HIS A 93 -11.57 8.21 -18.90
CA HIS A 93 -11.40 9.31 -17.96
C HIS A 93 -9.97 9.33 -17.38
N PRO A 94 -8.93 9.66 -18.19
CA PRO A 94 -7.54 9.62 -17.76
C PRO A 94 -7.21 10.61 -16.63
N ASP A 95 -7.95 11.71 -16.53
CA ASP A 95 -7.67 12.78 -15.57
C ASP A 95 -8.60 12.77 -14.35
N ARG A 96 -9.39 11.70 -14.16
CA ARG A 96 -10.34 11.63 -13.06
C ARG A 96 -9.85 10.72 -11.94
N ILE A 97 -10.03 11.20 -10.71
CA ILE A 97 -9.80 10.46 -9.49
C ILE A 97 -11.14 10.14 -8.84
N GLY A 98 -11.36 8.89 -8.45
CA GLY A 98 -12.46 8.46 -7.62
C GLY A 98 -12.01 8.25 -6.17
N TYR A 99 -12.77 8.76 -5.23
CA TYR A 99 -12.65 8.49 -3.81
C TYR A 99 -13.88 7.73 -3.34
N LEU A 100 -13.69 6.53 -2.80
CA LEU A 100 -14.78 5.66 -2.38
C LEU A 100 -15.28 6.10 -1.00
N LEU A 101 -16.43 6.80 -0.99
CA LEU A 101 -17.07 7.28 0.24
C LEU A 101 -17.71 6.13 1.02
N GLU A 102 -18.42 5.24 0.31
CA GLU A 102 -19.14 4.10 0.88
C GLU A 102 -19.11 2.92 -0.08
N GLY A 103 -19.16 1.70 0.47
CA GLY A 103 -19.26 0.46 -0.31
C GLY A 103 -17.93 -0.24 -0.56
N GLU A 104 -17.93 -1.11 -1.56
CA GLU A 104 -16.76 -1.88 -2.00
C GLU A 104 -16.76 -1.98 -3.52
N ALA A 105 -15.58 -1.88 -4.13
CA ALA A 105 -15.39 -2.00 -5.57
C ALA A 105 -14.14 -2.82 -5.89
N ALA A 106 -13.95 -3.15 -7.16
CA ALA A 106 -12.73 -3.80 -7.63
C ALA A 106 -12.25 -3.17 -8.93
N ILE A 107 -10.92 -3.07 -9.07
CA ILE A 107 -10.27 -2.74 -10.33
C ILE A 107 -10.06 -4.06 -11.08
N ILE A 108 -10.66 -4.17 -12.26
CA ILE A 108 -10.67 -5.39 -13.06
C ILE A 108 -10.03 -5.10 -14.41
N ARG A 109 -9.14 -6.01 -14.82
CA ARG A 109 -8.62 -6.08 -16.18
C ARG A 109 -9.39 -7.16 -16.95
N THR A 110 -9.97 -6.79 -18.09
CA THR A 110 -10.54 -7.76 -19.04
C THR A 110 -9.54 -7.98 -20.17
N HIS A 111 -9.07 -9.22 -20.30
CA HIS A 111 -8.14 -9.65 -21.35
C HIS A 111 -8.85 -9.80 -22.69
N LEU A 112 -8.07 -9.86 -23.79
CA LEU A 112 -8.60 -10.02 -25.15
C LEU A 112 -9.41 -11.33 -25.34
N ASP A 113 -9.13 -12.35 -24.55
CA ASP A 113 -9.86 -13.62 -24.54
C ASP A 113 -11.11 -13.61 -23.65
N GLY A 114 -11.48 -12.45 -23.10
CA GLY A 114 -12.63 -12.26 -22.23
C GLY A 114 -12.42 -12.67 -20.76
N ARG A 115 -11.26 -13.23 -20.40
CA ARG A 115 -10.93 -13.49 -18.99
C ARG A 115 -10.81 -12.20 -18.20
N GLN A 116 -11.28 -12.21 -16.98
CA GLN A 116 -11.15 -11.10 -16.06
C GLN A 116 -10.16 -11.41 -14.95
N THR A 117 -9.31 -10.44 -14.64
CA THR A 117 -8.38 -10.49 -13.51
C THR A 117 -8.66 -9.33 -12.59
N ILE A 118 -8.93 -9.63 -11.32
CA ILE A 118 -9.05 -8.60 -10.29
C ILE A 118 -7.64 -8.16 -9.91
N LEU A 119 -7.34 -6.88 -10.09
CA LEU A 119 -6.04 -6.29 -9.80
C LEU A 119 -5.98 -5.70 -8.39
N GLU A 120 -7.09 -5.11 -7.94
CA GLU A 120 -7.17 -4.47 -6.63
C GLU A 120 -8.62 -4.50 -6.12
N TYR A 121 -8.81 -4.74 -4.82
CA TYR A 121 -10.06 -4.51 -4.12
C TYR A 121 -10.02 -3.14 -3.45
N LEU A 122 -11.08 -2.36 -3.65
CA LEU A 122 -11.25 -1.02 -3.11
C LEU A 122 -12.29 -1.05 -1.98
N LYS A 123 -11.97 -0.35 -0.90
CA LYS A 123 -12.83 -0.17 0.27
C LYS A 123 -13.07 1.31 0.54
N THR A 124 -14.07 1.60 1.36
CA THR A 124 -14.32 2.97 1.85
C THR A 124 -13.03 3.63 2.33
N GLY A 125 -12.73 4.80 1.81
CA GLY A 125 -11.51 5.57 2.05
C GLY A 125 -10.42 5.38 0.99
N ASP A 126 -10.56 4.42 0.08
CA ASP A 126 -9.58 4.20 -0.99
C ASP A 126 -9.77 5.18 -2.15
N VAL A 127 -8.66 5.47 -2.82
CA VAL A 127 -8.61 6.27 -4.04
C VAL A 127 -8.27 5.40 -5.24
N PHE A 128 -8.86 5.71 -6.39
CA PHE A 128 -8.58 5.05 -7.65
C PHE A 128 -8.62 6.05 -8.81
N GLY A 129 -8.18 5.63 -9.98
CA GLY A 129 -8.15 6.43 -11.19
C GLY A 129 -6.85 6.24 -11.96
N SER A 130 -6.88 6.46 -13.28
CA SER A 130 -5.73 6.27 -14.15
C SER A 130 -4.54 7.15 -13.77
N ALA A 131 -4.81 8.38 -13.33
CA ALA A 131 -3.79 9.34 -12.90
C ALA A 131 -3.02 8.89 -11.62
N LEU A 132 -3.62 8.02 -10.79
CA LEU A 132 -3.03 7.49 -9.56
C LEU A 132 -2.58 6.03 -9.70
N SER A 133 -2.74 5.45 -10.88
CA SER A 133 -2.45 4.04 -11.14
C SER A 133 -1.12 3.89 -11.86
N ALA A 134 -0.29 2.95 -11.39
CA ALA A 134 0.86 2.48 -12.15
C ALA A 134 0.47 1.61 -13.36
N LEU A 135 -0.82 1.33 -13.52
CA LEU A 135 -1.36 0.48 -14.58
C LEU A 135 -1.52 1.30 -15.85
N SER A 136 -0.82 0.90 -16.91
CA SER A 136 -0.94 1.55 -18.21
C SER A 136 -2.33 1.31 -18.81
N PRO A 137 -3.03 2.35 -19.29
CA PRO A 137 -4.32 2.19 -19.97
C PRO A 137 -4.17 1.63 -21.40
N ASN A 138 -2.96 1.37 -21.88
CA ASN A 138 -2.70 0.98 -23.25
C ASN A 138 -3.23 -0.43 -23.57
N GLY A 139 -4.32 -0.48 -24.31
CA GLY A 139 -4.83 -1.66 -25.01
C GLY A 139 -5.70 -2.60 -24.18
N ASP A 140 -5.75 -2.48 -22.88
CA ASP A 140 -6.58 -3.33 -22.00
C ASP A 140 -7.74 -2.56 -21.43
N SER A 141 -8.91 -3.20 -21.33
CA SER A 141 -10.04 -2.61 -20.65
C SER A 141 -9.88 -2.74 -19.13
N LEU A 142 -9.20 -1.74 -18.53
CA LEU A 142 -9.22 -1.54 -17.09
C LEU A 142 -10.51 -0.83 -16.72
N GLN A 143 -11.26 -1.44 -15.82
CA GLN A 143 -12.52 -0.89 -15.33
C GLN A 143 -12.64 -1.01 -13.82
N VAL A 144 -13.44 -0.13 -13.23
CA VAL A 144 -13.84 -0.23 -11.83
C VAL A 144 -15.28 -0.72 -11.79
N ILE A 145 -15.52 -1.79 -11.05
CA ILE A 145 -16.86 -2.39 -10.85
C ILE A 145 -17.18 -2.40 -9.36
N CYS A 146 -18.42 -2.03 -9.01
CA CYS A 146 -18.91 -2.13 -7.65
C CYS A 146 -19.14 -3.60 -7.28
N THR A 147 -18.49 -4.08 -6.21
CA THR A 147 -18.76 -5.39 -5.61
C THR A 147 -19.87 -5.34 -4.57
N LYS A 148 -20.14 -4.14 -4.05
CA LYS A 148 -21.33 -3.77 -3.26
C LYS A 148 -21.79 -2.39 -3.75
N SER A 149 -22.99 -1.96 -3.37
CA SER A 149 -23.46 -0.60 -3.67
C SER A 149 -22.43 0.42 -3.20
N CYS A 150 -22.06 1.35 -4.06
CA CYS A 150 -21.00 2.32 -3.84
C CYS A 150 -21.51 3.75 -3.92
N LYS A 151 -20.88 4.61 -3.13
CA LYS A 151 -20.98 6.06 -3.21
C LYS A 151 -19.59 6.62 -3.45
N ILE A 152 -19.40 7.33 -4.55
CA ILE A 152 -18.08 7.72 -5.04
C ILE A 152 -18.05 9.21 -5.31
N GLN A 153 -17.02 9.88 -4.78
CA GLN A 153 -16.68 11.26 -5.08
C GLN A 153 -15.67 11.30 -6.22
N PHE A 154 -16.01 11.97 -7.31
CA PHE A 154 -15.07 12.19 -8.41
C PHE A 154 -14.47 13.58 -8.33
N ILE A 155 -13.15 13.65 -8.54
CA ILE A 155 -12.33 14.86 -8.50
C ILE A 155 -11.47 14.86 -9.77
N ASP A 156 -11.35 16.02 -10.43
CA ASP A 156 -10.41 16.21 -11.51
C ASP A 156 -8.97 16.26 -10.95
N TYR A 157 -8.08 15.43 -11.51
CA TYR A 157 -6.68 15.37 -11.10
C TYR A 157 -5.97 16.74 -11.22
N ALA A 158 -6.31 17.52 -12.24
CA ALA A 158 -5.73 18.84 -12.41
C ALA A 158 -6.05 19.77 -11.23
N HIS A 159 -7.22 19.63 -10.62
CA HIS A 159 -7.58 20.40 -9.42
C HIS A 159 -6.83 19.92 -8.17
N LEU A 160 -6.45 18.64 -8.11
CA LEU A 160 -5.65 18.12 -7.01
C LEU A 160 -4.22 18.69 -7.03
N ILE A 161 -3.56 18.73 -8.20
CA ILE A 161 -2.16 19.12 -8.33
C ILE A 161 -1.92 20.62 -8.52
N ARG A 162 -2.88 21.34 -9.07
CA ARG A 162 -2.75 22.78 -9.29
C ARG A 162 -2.96 23.55 -8.00
N ARG A 163 -2.06 24.47 -7.72
CA ARG A 163 -2.18 25.35 -6.57
C ARG A 163 -3.43 26.24 -6.73
N CYS A 164 -4.31 26.16 -5.74
CA CYS A 164 -5.49 27.02 -5.69
C CYS A 164 -5.06 28.51 -5.65
N PRO A 165 -5.67 29.42 -6.44
CA PRO A 165 -5.38 30.84 -6.39
C PRO A 165 -5.49 31.44 -4.98
N ASN A 166 -6.36 30.87 -4.14
CA ASN A 166 -6.59 31.32 -2.77
C ASN A 166 -5.54 30.78 -1.76
N ALA A 167 -4.51 30.03 -2.21
CA ALA A 167 -3.44 29.45 -1.39
C ALA A 167 -3.94 28.76 -0.09
N CYS A 168 -5.04 28.00 -0.20
CA CYS A 168 -5.67 27.35 0.93
C CYS A 168 -4.74 26.37 1.63
N SER A 169 -4.63 26.44 2.95
CA SER A 169 -3.78 25.53 3.77
C SER A 169 -4.22 24.06 3.64
N PHE A 170 -5.51 23.81 3.57
CA PHE A 170 -6.09 22.47 3.41
C PHE A 170 -5.78 21.83 2.03
N HIS A 171 -5.52 22.63 0.98
CA HIS A 171 -5.08 22.09 -0.31
C HIS A 171 -3.70 21.41 -0.18
N SER A 172 -2.76 22.05 0.52
CA SER A 172 -1.44 21.45 0.77
C SER A 172 -1.56 20.17 1.59
N LEU A 173 -2.49 20.12 2.54
CA LEU A 173 -2.77 18.92 3.34
C LEU A 173 -3.34 17.80 2.47
N LEU A 174 -4.30 18.11 1.58
CA LEU A 174 -4.87 17.14 0.65
C LEU A 174 -3.79 16.54 -0.26
N VAL A 175 -2.92 17.36 -0.84
CA VAL A 175 -1.80 16.89 -1.69
C VAL A 175 -0.84 16.01 -0.89
N SER A 176 -0.55 16.39 0.35
CA SER A 176 0.28 15.59 1.25
C SER A 176 -0.36 14.22 1.54
N ASN A 177 -1.66 14.19 1.85
CA ASN A 177 -2.41 12.96 2.09
C ASN A 177 -2.45 12.07 0.83
N ALA A 178 -2.68 12.66 -0.35
CA ALA A 178 -2.65 11.94 -1.62
C ALA A 178 -1.27 11.30 -1.88
N LEU A 179 -0.18 12.05 -1.66
CA LEU A 179 1.17 11.52 -1.80
C LEU A 179 1.45 10.37 -0.83
N GLN A 180 1.00 10.49 0.42
CA GLN A 180 1.11 9.41 1.41
C GLN A 180 0.33 8.16 0.99
N LEU A 181 -0.89 8.31 0.46
CA LEU A 181 -1.69 7.18 -0.05
C LEU A 181 -1.00 6.48 -1.22
N ILE A 182 -0.45 7.25 -2.18
CA ILE A 182 0.30 6.69 -3.31
C ILE A 182 1.56 5.96 -2.82
N SER A 183 2.29 6.55 -1.87
CA SER A 183 3.49 5.94 -1.30
C SER A 183 3.17 4.60 -0.62
N ARG A 184 2.08 4.53 0.15
CA ARG A 184 1.63 3.27 0.76
C ARG A 184 1.25 2.21 -0.28
N LYS A 185 0.54 2.60 -1.35
CA LYS A 185 0.24 1.69 -2.46
C LYS A 185 1.52 1.17 -3.12
N ALA A 186 2.50 2.03 -3.34
CA ALA A 186 3.78 1.64 -3.92
C ALA A 186 4.54 0.65 -3.02
N ILE A 187 4.56 0.88 -1.71
CA ILE A 187 5.15 -0.05 -0.73
C ILE A 187 4.44 -1.40 -0.78
N ALA A 188 3.10 -1.42 -0.70
CA ALA A 188 2.32 -2.65 -0.74
C ALA A 188 2.53 -3.45 -2.03
N LEU A 189 2.67 -2.77 -3.18
CA LEU A 189 3.04 -3.40 -4.45
C LEU A 189 4.45 -4.00 -4.42
N GLY A 190 5.43 -3.29 -3.84
CA GLY A 190 6.80 -3.79 -3.66
C GLY A 190 6.83 -5.06 -2.81
N GLU A 191 6.13 -5.06 -1.70
CA GLU A 191 6.01 -6.22 -0.82
C GLU A 191 5.28 -7.41 -1.49
N HIS A 192 4.26 -7.14 -2.29
CA HIS A 192 3.59 -8.19 -3.06
C HIS A 192 4.52 -8.77 -4.13
N LEU A 193 5.30 -7.93 -4.82
CA LEU A 193 6.33 -8.38 -5.75
C LEU A 193 7.38 -9.25 -5.07
N GLU A 194 7.81 -8.89 -3.87
CA GLU A 194 8.75 -9.71 -3.09
C GLU A 194 8.18 -11.11 -2.82
N ILE A 195 6.92 -11.20 -2.40
CA ILE A 195 6.24 -12.49 -2.21
C ILE A 195 6.17 -13.28 -3.52
N LEU A 196 5.75 -12.64 -4.61
CA LEU A 196 5.61 -13.29 -5.91
C LEU A 196 6.96 -13.74 -6.49
N SER A 197 8.06 -13.08 -6.16
CA SER A 197 9.42 -13.41 -6.60
C SER A 197 9.97 -14.69 -5.96
N GLN A 198 9.36 -15.15 -4.87
CA GLN A 198 9.75 -16.41 -4.23
C GLN A 198 9.53 -17.58 -5.18
N ARG A 199 10.49 -18.52 -5.23
CA ARG A 199 10.52 -19.58 -6.23
C ARG A 199 9.47 -20.68 -6.01
N THR A 200 9.20 -21.01 -4.74
CA THR A 200 8.34 -22.13 -4.38
C THR A 200 7.08 -21.65 -3.65
N THR A 201 6.01 -22.43 -3.73
CA THR A 201 4.78 -22.18 -2.96
C THR A 201 5.04 -22.14 -1.46
N LYS A 202 5.98 -22.95 -0.96
CA LYS A 202 6.40 -22.95 0.45
C LYS A 202 6.99 -21.58 0.83
N GLU A 203 7.95 -21.09 0.06
CA GLU A 203 8.62 -19.81 0.30
C GLU A 203 7.64 -18.63 0.20
N LYS A 204 6.73 -18.63 -0.78
CA LYS A 204 5.67 -17.61 -0.91
C LYS A 204 4.78 -17.57 0.33
N LEU A 205 4.35 -18.73 0.83
CA LEU A 205 3.53 -18.83 2.04
C LEU A 205 4.27 -18.29 3.27
N LEU A 206 5.53 -18.68 3.45
CA LEU A 206 6.33 -18.23 4.60
C LEU A 206 6.58 -16.74 4.54
N CYS A 207 7.01 -16.20 3.40
CA CYS A 207 7.23 -14.77 3.20
C CYS A 207 5.95 -13.96 3.51
N TYR A 208 4.79 -14.41 3.05
CA TYR A 208 3.52 -13.76 3.36
C TYR A 208 3.15 -13.86 4.85
N PHE A 209 3.36 -14.99 5.49
CA PHE A 209 3.06 -15.18 6.91
C PHE A 209 3.98 -14.37 7.81
N GLU A 210 5.27 -14.27 7.47
CA GLU A 210 6.24 -13.42 8.15
C GLU A 210 5.83 -11.95 8.08
N LYS A 211 5.40 -11.50 6.89
CA LYS A 211 4.86 -10.16 6.71
C LYS A 211 3.65 -9.89 7.61
N LEU A 212 2.66 -10.80 7.62
CA LEU A 212 1.49 -10.65 8.48
C LEU A 212 1.84 -10.65 9.98
N ALA A 213 2.81 -11.46 10.38
CA ALA A 213 3.31 -11.50 11.76
C ALA A 213 3.96 -10.16 12.14
N GLN A 214 4.73 -9.55 11.23
CA GLN A 214 5.31 -8.22 11.42
C GLN A 214 4.23 -7.14 11.50
N GLU A 215 3.28 -7.11 10.57
CA GLU A 215 2.19 -6.13 10.54
C GLU A 215 1.31 -6.19 11.81
N GLN A 216 1.06 -7.40 12.32
CA GLN A 216 0.24 -7.60 13.52
C GLN A 216 1.06 -7.63 14.80
N HIS A 217 2.38 -7.38 14.72
CA HIS A 217 3.33 -7.42 15.85
C HIS A 217 3.18 -8.68 16.71
N SER A 218 2.90 -9.81 16.08
CA SER A 218 2.63 -11.08 16.77
C SER A 218 2.94 -12.27 15.88
N ASN A 219 3.56 -13.30 16.44
CA ASN A 219 3.72 -14.58 15.74
C ASN A 219 2.38 -15.27 15.43
N SER A 220 1.30 -14.83 16.10
CA SER A 220 -0.05 -15.32 15.88
C SER A 220 -0.86 -14.22 15.18
N PHE A 221 -1.31 -14.49 13.96
CA PHE A 221 -2.00 -13.52 13.09
C PHE A 221 -3.25 -14.11 12.45
N THR A 222 -4.16 -13.24 12.04
CA THR A 222 -5.40 -13.62 11.36
C THR A 222 -5.29 -13.30 9.88
N LEU A 223 -5.64 -14.25 9.01
CA LEU A 223 -5.71 -14.00 7.58
C LEU A 223 -6.83 -13.00 7.24
N PRO A 224 -6.54 -11.94 6.46
CA PRO A 224 -7.54 -10.94 6.10
C PRO A 224 -8.60 -11.45 5.10
N PHE A 225 -8.35 -12.59 4.46
CA PHE A 225 -9.20 -13.18 3.44
C PHE A 225 -9.24 -14.72 3.51
N SER A 226 -10.00 -15.35 2.61
CA SER A 226 -10.13 -16.81 2.55
C SER A 226 -8.85 -17.47 1.99
N LEU A 227 -8.67 -18.77 2.26
CA LEU A 227 -7.56 -19.55 1.66
C LEU A 227 -7.63 -19.63 0.14
N SER A 228 -8.80 -19.52 -0.48
CA SER A 228 -8.93 -19.42 -1.94
C SER A 228 -8.33 -18.11 -2.43
N THR A 229 -8.75 -17.00 -1.83
CA THR A 229 -8.22 -15.67 -2.15
C THR A 229 -6.70 -15.57 -1.86
N LEU A 230 -6.20 -16.29 -0.83
CA LEU A 230 -4.76 -16.38 -0.57
C LEU A 230 -4.02 -17.07 -1.73
N ALA A 231 -4.56 -18.16 -2.27
CA ALA A 231 -3.93 -18.85 -3.41
C ALA A 231 -3.86 -17.93 -4.64
N ASP A 232 -4.94 -17.20 -4.91
CA ASP A 232 -4.99 -16.20 -5.99
C ASP A 232 -3.95 -15.08 -5.74
N TYR A 233 -3.89 -14.56 -4.52
CA TYR A 233 -2.92 -13.52 -4.12
C TYR A 233 -1.47 -13.98 -4.30
N LEU A 234 -1.15 -15.23 -3.95
CA LEU A 234 0.18 -15.82 -4.12
C LEU A 234 0.46 -16.28 -5.56
N SER A 235 -0.54 -16.19 -6.47
CA SER A 235 -0.48 -16.71 -7.83
C SER A 235 -0.03 -18.18 -7.86
N VAL A 236 -0.72 -19.04 -7.10
CA VAL A 236 -0.46 -20.48 -7.01
C VAL A 236 -1.77 -21.27 -7.09
N ASP A 237 -1.66 -22.52 -7.55
CA ASP A 237 -2.80 -23.43 -7.49
C ASP A 237 -3.21 -23.71 -6.03
N ARG A 238 -4.53 -23.62 -5.75
CA ARG A 238 -5.08 -23.79 -4.41
C ARG A 238 -4.74 -25.16 -3.82
N SER A 239 -4.80 -26.21 -4.62
CA SER A 239 -4.53 -27.57 -4.14
C SER A 239 -3.04 -27.77 -3.83
N ALA A 240 -2.16 -27.17 -4.63
CA ALA A 240 -0.73 -27.13 -4.36
C ALA A 240 -0.42 -26.36 -3.07
N MET A 241 -1.03 -25.17 -2.91
CA MET A 241 -0.88 -24.38 -1.68
C MET A 241 -1.35 -25.14 -0.44
N MET A 242 -2.50 -25.81 -0.52
CA MET A 242 -3.02 -26.58 0.63
C MET A 242 -2.13 -27.77 1.00
N ARG A 243 -1.48 -28.42 0.01
CA ARG A 243 -0.49 -29.49 0.27
C ARG A 243 0.74 -28.94 1.00
N GLU A 244 1.28 -27.81 0.56
CA GLU A 244 2.42 -27.17 1.22
C GLU A 244 2.06 -26.68 2.62
N LEU A 245 0.89 -26.09 2.81
CA LEU A 245 0.42 -25.67 4.13
C LEU A 245 0.27 -26.86 5.09
N LYS A 246 -0.20 -28.03 4.59
CA LYS A 246 -0.23 -29.28 5.40
C LYS A 246 1.16 -29.74 5.80
N LYS A 247 2.16 -29.64 4.91
CA LYS A 247 3.57 -29.97 5.23
C LYS A 247 4.14 -29.03 6.28
N LEU A 248 3.94 -27.72 6.12
CA LEU A 248 4.40 -26.74 7.10
C LEU A 248 3.83 -26.99 8.50
N LYS A 249 2.57 -27.45 8.58
CA LYS A 249 1.96 -27.85 9.85
C LYS A 249 2.56 -29.14 10.42
N ALA A 250 2.83 -30.13 9.58
CA ALA A 250 3.47 -31.38 9.99
C ALA A 250 4.92 -31.18 10.43
N GLU A 251 5.63 -30.25 9.80
CA GLU A 251 6.99 -29.84 10.16
C GLU A 251 7.02 -28.98 11.45
N GLY A 252 5.86 -28.58 11.98
CA GLY A 252 5.77 -27.77 13.18
C GLY A 252 6.12 -26.30 12.97
N ILE A 253 6.30 -25.84 11.73
CA ILE A 253 6.65 -24.45 11.40
C ILE A 253 5.44 -23.54 11.57
N VAL A 254 4.25 -24.02 11.22
CA VAL A 254 2.98 -23.28 11.26
C VAL A 254 1.93 -24.06 12.03
N LYS A 255 1.23 -23.40 12.97
CA LYS A 255 -0.04 -23.88 13.53
C LYS A 255 -1.20 -23.05 13.00
N SER A 256 -2.40 -23.60 12.96
CA SER A 256 -3.59 -22.82 12.64
C SER A 256 -4.83 -23.35 13.35
N GLU A 257 -5.64 -22.43 13.83
CA GLU A 257 -6.96 -22.65 14.37
C GLU A 257 -7.94 -21.72 13.65
N ARG A 258 -8.87 -22.31 12.88
CA ARG A 258 -9.81 -21.57 12.02
C ARG A 258 -9.08 -20.61 11.06
N LYS A 259 -9.21 -19.29 11.28
CA LYS A 259 -8.56 -18.24 10.47
C LYS A 259 -7.27 -17.70 11.09
N THR A 260 -6.94 -18.11 12.31
CA THR A 260 -5.72 -17.69 13.02
C THR A 260 -4.58 -18.65 12.72
N PHE A 261 -3.44 -18.12 12.37
CA PHE A 261 -2.21 -18.85 12.09
C PHE A 261 -1.12 -18.40 13.06
N THR A 262 -0.22 -19.31 13.42
CA THR A 262 0.92 -19.04 14.31
C THR A 262 2.19 -19.58 13.69
N LEU A 263 3.20 -18.73 13.51
CA LEU A 263 4.56 -19.14 13.17
C LEU A 263 5.29 -19.58 14.47
N ILE A 264 5.84 -20.79 14.47
CA ILE A 264 6.49 -21.37 15.65
C ILE A 264 7.95 -20.98 15.72
N GLU A 265 8.63 -20.88 14.57
CA GLU A 265 10.01 -20.41 14.43
C GLU A 265 10.04 -19.08 13.66
N TYR A 266 9.70 -18.00 14.33
CA TYR A 266 9.95 -16.66 13.79
C TYR A 266 11.29 -16.15 14.35
N ARG A 267 12.32 -16.14 13.52
CA ARG A 267 13.56 -15.43 13.83
C ARG A 267 13.33 -13.94 13.58
N GLN A 268 13.18 -13.18 14.66
CA GLN A 268 13.39 -11.72 14.57
C GLN A 268 14.88 -11.51 14.28
N ASN A 269 15.21 -11.10 13.07
CA ASN A 269 16.51 -10.56 12.71
C ASN A 269 16.51 -9.04 12.93
#